data_7d020258aee2c62a599979103cfc5aed
#
_entry.id   7d020258aee2c62a599979103cfc5aed
#
_cell.length_a   1.000
_cell.length_b   1.000
_cell.length_c   1.000
_cell.angle_alpha   90.00
_cell.angle_beta   90.00
_cell.angle_gamma   90.00
#
_symmetry.space_group_name_H-M   'P 1'
#
loop_
_entity.id
_entity.type
_entity.pdbx_description
1 polymer ?
#
loop_
_entity_poly.entity_id
_entity_poly.type
_entity_poly.pdbx_seq_one_letter_code
_entity_poly.pdbx_strand_id
1 'polypeptide(L)'
;MGRGNQAMAEIAFKGFPAATFEFLKGIAAHNEKVWFDAHRPLYEAGYVEPAKAFVAAIGPKLREISPDVQFDPRVNGSISRVNRDIRFSKDKRPYKSHLNMWFWHGDRKGWDTPGFYLSISPERIYLGTGMHGLQGEALESFRQSIIHPRSAKALLKAVESVKAAGPYEISEKTRKLMPRGYAADGPAAEYLLYESLHAGIEMPGEAALSPKFLATCVKHFRATWPISKWLLDEVSEH
;
A
#
# COMPACT_ATOMS: atom_id res chain seq x y z
N MET A 1 38.47 21.58 3.30
CA MET A 1 37.40 21.82 4.28
C MET A 1 36.35 20.73 4.10
N GLY A 2 36.41 19.72 4.96
CA GLY A 2 35.58 18.55 4.89
C GLY A 2 34.14 18.86 5.33
N ARG A 3 33.17 18.60 4.47
CA ARG A 3 31.74 18.55 4.86
C ARG A 3 31.52 17.19 5.54
N GLY A 4 31.33 17.25 6.84
CA GLY A 4 31.05 16.09 7.65
C GLY A 4 29.80 15.33 7.16
N ASN A 5 30.05 14.10 6.78
CA ASN A 5 29.02 13.09 6.59
C ASN A 5 28.49 12.71 7.99
N GLN A 6 27.49 13.45 8.48
CA GLN A 6 26.74 13.00 9.65
C GLN A 6 25.94 11.78 9.20
N ALA A 7 26.50 10.61 9.45
CA ALA A 7 25.75 9.37 9.47
C ALA A 7 24.59 9.57 10.45
N MET A 8 23.37 9.77 9.94
CA MET A 8 22.16 9.71 10.75
C MET A 8 22.14 8.32 11.38
N ALA A 9 22.31 8.27 12.69
CA ALA A 9 22.18 7.03 13.43
C ALA A 9 20.83 6.41 13.01
N GLU A 10 20.88 5.21 12.47
CA GLU A 10 19.70 4.43 12.07
C GLU A 10 18.89 4.20 13.33
N ILE A 11 17.87 5.05 13.57
CA ILE A 11 16.96 4.88 14.69
C ILE A 11 16.19 3.60 14.37
N ALA A 12 16.61 2.51 15.00
CA ALA A 12 15.99 1.21 14.81
C ALA A 12 14.50 1.31 15.19
N PHE A 13 13.61 1.18 14.21
CA PHE A 13 12.17 1.12 14.48
C PHE A 13 11.85 -0.10 15.34
N LYS A 14 11.26 0.13 16.51
CA LYS A 14 11.00 -0.90 17.54
C LYS A 14 9.56 -1.39 17.60
N GLY A 15 8.77 -1.13 16.56
CA GLY A 15 7.32 -1.36 16.54
C GLY A 15 6.54 -0.07 16.79
N PHE A 16 5.25 -0.10 16.46
CA PHE A 16 4.34 0.99 16.79
C PHE A 16 4.06 0.98 18.31
N PRO A 17 3.97 2.14 18.97
CA PRO A 17 3.67 2.19 20.40
C PRO A 17 2.19 1.85 20.68
N ALA A 18 1.87 1.47 21.91
CA ALA A 18 0.49 1.27 22.36
C ALA A 18 -0.41 2.51 22.12
N ALA A 19 0.16 3.71 22.20
CA ALA A 19 -0.50 4.97 21.89
C ALA A 19 -1.10 5.01 20.46
N THR A 20 -0.54 4.27 19.49
CA THR A 20 -1.12 4.15 18.13
C THR A 20 -2.50 3.50 18.20
N PHE A 21 -2.62 2.41 18.91
CA PHE A 21 -3.89 1.68 19.07
C PHE A 21 -4.87 2.43 19.96
N GLU A 22 -4.38 3.09 20.99
CA GLU A 22 -5.19 3.98 21.83
C GLU A 22 -5.82 5.10 21.01
N PHE A 23 -5.03 5.80 20.20
CA PHE A 23 -5.55 6.85 19.31
C PHE A 23 -6.55 6.28 18.29
N LEU A 24 -6.23 5.18 17.60
CA LEU A 24 -7.10 4.61 16.56
C LEU A 24 -8.43 4.11 17.14
N LYS A 25 -8.42 3.49 18.33
CA LYS A 25 -9.64 3.08 19.05
C LYS A 25 -10.45 4.30 19.49
N GLY A 26 -9.79 5.31 20.05
CA GLY A 26 -10.44 6.52 20.51
C GLY A 26 -11.12 7.29 19.38
N ILE A 27 -10.43 7.51 18.24
CA ILE A 27 -11.01 8.20 17.08
C ILE A 27 -12.09 7.35 16.38
N ALA A 28 -12.06 6.04 16.49
CA ALA A 28 -13.13 5.17 15.98
C ALA A 28 -14.41 5.31 16.81
N ALA A 29 -14.27 5.39 18.14
CA ALA A 29 -15.39 5.53 19.08
C ALA A 29 -15.96 6.95 19.12
N HIS A 30 -15.11 7.97 19.00
CA HIS A 30 -15.44 9.40 19.14
C HIS A 30 -15.03 10.19 17.89
N ASN A 31 -15.65 9.88 16.74
CA ASN A 31 -15.26 10.43 15.45
C ASN A 31 -15.78 11.85 15.22
N GLU A 32 -15.34 12.79 16.05
CA GLU A 32 -15.76 14.18 16.03
C GLU A 32 -14.61 15.15 16.35
N LYS A 33 -14.77 16.40 15.90
CA LYS A 33 -13.72 17.42 16.01
C LYS A 33 -13.35 17.73 17.46
N VAL A 34 -14.33 17.80 18.37
CA VAL A 34 -14.11 18.10 19.79
C VAL A 34 -13.19 17.07 20.43
N TRP A 35 -13.44 15.80 20.19
CA TRP A 35 -12.59 14.72 20.71
C TRP A 35 -11.18 14.81 20.12
N PHE A 36 -11.07 14.98 18.80
CA PHE A 36 -9.77 15.07 18.12
C PHE A 36 -8.93 16.23 18.64
N ASP A 37 -9.52 17.41 18.80
CA ASP A 37 -8.83 18.61 19.31
C ASP A 37 -8.34 18.41 20.76
N ALA A 38 -9.11 17.73 21.60
CA ALA A 38 -8.72 17.40 22.96
C ALA A 38 -7.60 16.34 23.03
N HIS A 39 -7.46 15.49 22.00
CA HIS A 39 -6.49 14.37 21.96
C HIS A 39 -5.35 14.59 20.94
N ARG A 40 -5.04 15.85 20.57
CA ARG A 40 -3.94 16.17 19.67
C ARG A 40 -2.58 15.62 20.12
N PRO A 41 -2.20 15.68 21.41
CA PRO A 41 -0.94 15.08 21.85
C PRO A 41 -0.88 13.56 21.58
N LEU A 42 -2.00 12.85 21.76
CA LEU A 42 -2.10 11.43 21.47
C LEU A 42 -2.03 11.15 19.95
N TYR A 43 -2.62 12.02 19.12
CA TYR A 43 -2.47 11.97 17.67
C TYR A 43 -1.01 12.11 17.24
N GLU A 44 -0.28 13.08 17.77
CA GLU A 44 1.14 13.25 17.45
C GLU A 44 1.98 12.05 17.91
N ALA A 45 1.81 11.62 19.16
CA ALA A 45 2.59 10.52 19.74
C ALA A 45 2.22 9.13 19.20
N GLY A 46 0.95 8.92 18.85
CA GLY A 46 0.42 7.61 18.44
C GLY A 46 0.29 7.43 16.93
N TYR A 47 0.09 8.50 16.17
CA TYR A 47 -0.15 8.42 14.73
C TYR A 47 1.01 9.01 13.92
N VAL A 48 1.37 10.28 14.18
CA VAL A 48 2.31 11.00 13.31
C VAL A 48 3.74 10.52 13.50
N GLU A 49 4.27 10.61 14.72
CA GLU A 49 5.68 10.32 14.98
C GLU A 49 6.05 8.84 14.75
N PRO A 50 5.24 7.84 15.18
CA PRO A 50 5.54 6.45 14.86
C PRO A 50 5.48 6.15 13.37
N ALA A 51 4.55 6.75 12.64
CA ALA A 51 4.45 6.58 11.19
C ALA A 51 5.64 7.20 10.45
N LYS A 52 6.11 8.39 10.86
CA LYS A 52 7.34 8.99 10.33
C LYS A 52 8.56 8.08 10.55
N ALA A 53 8.72 7.57 11.76
CA ALA A 53 9.81 6.67 12.10
C ALA A 53 9.75 5.39 11.28
N PHE A 54 8.55 4.79 11.11
CA PHE A 54 8.37 3.61 10.28
C PHE A 54 8.71 3.87 8.82
N VAL A 55 8.18 4.93 8.21
CA VAL A 55 8.44 5.28 6.80
C VAL A 55 9.93 5.52 6.56
N ALA A 56 10.60 6.25 7.46
CA ALA A 56 12.04 6.49 7.38
C ALA A 56 12.86 5.19 7.46
N ALA A 57 12.43 4.24 8.30
CA ALA A 57 13.12 2.96 8.48
C ALA A 57 12.86 1.97 7.35
N ILE A 58 11.61 1.90 6.84
CA ILE A 58 11.25 0.91 5.81
C ILE A 58 11.64 1.38 4.40
N GLY A 59 11.61 2.68 4.11
CA GLY A 59 11.87 3.22 2.78
C GLY A 59 13.17 2.71 2.14
N PRO A 60 14.33 2.76 2.81
CA PRO A 60 15.57 2.18 2.29
C PRO A 60 15.47 0.67 2.01
N LYS A 61 14.71 -0.08 2.83
CA LYS A 61 14.48 -1.53 2.62
C LYS A 61 13.58 -1.82 1.42
N LEU A 62 12.64 -0.93 1.12
CA LEU A 62 11.82 -1.04 -0.09
C LEU A 62 12.64 -0.76 -1.35
N ARG A 63 13.64 0.11 -1.30
CA ARG A 63 14.60 0.32 -2.41
C ARG A 63 15.47 -0.90 -2.70
N GLU A 64 15.68 -1.78 -1.74
CA GLU A 64 16.33 -3.07 -1.98
C GLU A 64 15.43 -4.03 -2.80
N ILE A 65 14.10 -3.80 -2.81
CA ILE A 65 13.12 -4.57 -3.59
C ILE A 65 12.88 -3.90 -4.95
N SER A 66 12.69 -2.57 -4.94
CA SER A 66 12.48 -1.73 -6.10
C SER A 66 13.24 -0.42 -5.96
N PRO A 67 14.35 -0.24 -6.70
CA PRO A 67 15.25 0.92 -6.52
C PRO A 67 14.57 2.28 -6.70
N ASP A 68 13.57 2.38 -7.59
CA ASP A 68 12.90 3.62 -7.96
C ASP A 68 11.69 3.95 -7.09
N VAL A 69 11.42 3.16 -6.04
CA VAL A 69 10.32 3.45 -5.12
C VAL A 69 10.53 4.77 -4.39
N GLN A 70 9.49 5.58 -4.39
CA GLN A 70 9.43 6.87 -3.72
C GLN A 70 8.79 6.72 -2.33
N PHE A 71 9.34 7.46 -1.38
CA PHE A 71 8.76 7.59 -0.04
C PHE A 71 9.06 8.95 0.56
N ASP A 72 8.14 9.42 1.39
CA ASP A 72 8.24 10.71 2.07
C ASP A 72 7.66 10.56 3.49
N PRO A 73 8.47 10.65 4.56
CA PRO A 73 8.02 10.43 5.93
C PRO A 73 7.19 11.62 6.50
N ARG A 74 6.36 12.25 5.68
CA ARG A 74 5.46 13.33 6.08
C ARG A 74 4.01 12.92 5.93
N VAL A 75 3.14 13.55 6.71
CA VAL A 75 1.69 13.51 6.46
C VAL A 75 1.42 14.18 5.11
N ASN A 76 0.58 13.55 4.28
CA ASN A 76 0.38 13.81 2.85
C ASN A 76 1.58 13.45 1.96
N GLY A 77 2.70 13.00 2.51
CA GLY A 77 3.72 12.21 1.83
C GLY A 77 3.32 10.73 1.81
N SER A 78 4.16 9.82 2.33
CA SER A 78 3.79 8.41 2.48
C SER A 78 2.68 8.19 3.50
N ILE A 79 2.49 9.07 4.48
CA ILE A 79 1.52 8.95 5.56
C ILE A 79 0.22 9.64 5.15
N SER A 80 -0.90 8.93 5.15
CA SER A 80 -2.19 9.55 4.86
C SER A 80 -2.61 10.49 6.00
N ARG A 81 -3.23 11.63 5.66
CA ARG A 81 -3.89 12.47 6.67
C ARG A 81 -5.03 11.70 7.34
N VAL A 82 -5.25 11.97 8.62
CA VAL A 82 -6.36 11.38 9.37
C VAL A 82 -7.73 11.84 8.87
N ASN A 83 -7.82 13.06 8.34
CA ASN A 83 -9.07 13.60 7.80
C ASN A 83 -9.58 12.82 6.58
N ARG A 84 -10.88 12.59 6.53
CA ARG A 84 -11.58 12.03 5.38
C ARG A 84 -12.01 13.15 4.42
N ASP A 85 -12.13 12.82 3.16
CA ASP A 85 -12.91 13.63 2.20
C ASP A 85 -14.37 13.14 2.26
N ILE A 86 -15.21 13.93 2.87
CA ILE A 86 -16.62 13.60 3.11
C ILE A 86 -17.59 14.30 2.15
N ARG A 87 -17.07 15.05 1.16
CA ARG A 87 -17.90 15.85 0.24
C ARG A 87 -18.96 14.99 -0.46
N PHE A 88 -18.56 13.83 -0.96
CA PHE A 88 -19.42 12.90 -1.69
C PHE A 88 -19.77 11.63 -0.91
N SER A 89 -19.34 11.51 0.35
CA SER A 89 -19.61 10.35 1.20
C SER A 89 -20.97 10.46 1.89
N LYS A 90 -21.71 9.37 1.97
CA LYS A 90 -22.90 9.25 2.83
C LYS A 90 -22.51 9.25 4.32
N ASP A 91 -21.38 8.62 4.65
CA ASP A 91 -20.79 8.64 5.99
C ASP A 91 -20.06 9.96 6.21
N LYS A 92 -20.58 10.80 7.10
CA LYS A 92 -20.07 12.14 7.40
C LYS A 92 -19.05 12.19 8.55
N ARG A 93 -18.62 11.05 9.08
CA ARG A 93 -17.54 11.01 10.07
C ARG A 93 -16.27 11.65 9.49
N PRO A 94 -15.69 12.67 10.17
CA PRO A 94 -14.63 13.49 9.59
C PRO A 94 -13.25 12.81 9.57
N TYR A 95 -13.04 11.75 10.34
CA TYR A 95 -11.73 11.11 10.50
C TYR A 95 -11.73 9.65 10.09
N LYS A 96 -10.57 9.17 9.65
CA LYS A 96 -10.27 7.75 9.44
C LYS A 96 -9.95 7.10 10.78
N SER A 97 -10.37 5.85 10.96
CA SER A 97 -10.02 5.03 12.13
C SER A 97 -8.86 4.06 11.85
N HIS A 98 -8.07 4.36 10.83
CA HIS A 98 -6.92 3.55 10.43
C HIS A 98 -5.78 4.46 9.96
N LEU A 99 -4.55 3.99 10.13
CA LEU A 99 -3.33 4.63 9.63
C LEU A 99 -2.94 3.96 8.32
N ASN A 100 -2.97 4.71 7.22
CA ASN A 100 -2.54 4.23 5.91
C ASN A 100 -1.20 4.83 5.52
N MET A 101 -0.35 4.00 4.96
CA MET A 101 0.93 4.40 4.38
C MET A 101 1.06 3.84 2.97
N TRP A 102 1.66 4.65 2.09
CA TRP A 102 1.82 4.37 0.68
C TRP A 102 3.21 4.70 0.20
N PHE A 103 3.79 3.82 -0.61
CA PHE A 103 5.09 3.98 -1.26
C PHE A 103 4.87 3.72 -2.74
N TRP A 104 5.24 4.68 -3.59
CA TRP A 104 4.81 4.73 -4.99
C TRP A 104 5.98 4.75 -5.97
N HIS A 105 5.69 4.62 -7.26
CA HIS A 105 6.63 4.78 -8.35
C HIS A 105 6.21 5.96 -9.21
N GLY A 106 7.18 6.52 -9.97
CA GLY A 106 6.97 7.70 -10.80
C GLY A 106 7.03 9.02 -10.03
N ASP A 107 6.93 10.11 -10.78
CA ASP A 107 7.12 11.48 -10.27
C ASP A 107 5.95 11.95 -9.41
N ARG A 108 4.77 11.44 -9.68
CA ARG A 108 3.54 11.82 -8.98
C ARG A 108 3.04 10.72 -8.07
N LYS A 109 2.82 11.07 -6.81
CA LYS A 109 2.13 10.20 -5.88
C LYS A 109 0.68 9.98 -6.32
N GLY A 110 0.31 8.74 -6.57
CA GLY A 110 -1.03 8.35 -6.96
C GLY A 110 -1.37 6.91 -6.57
N TRP A 111 -2.66 6.59 -6.58
CA TRP A 111 -3.17 5.22 -6.47
C TRP A 111 -3.16 4.50 -7.82
N ASP A 112 -2.84 5.25 -8.86
CA ASP A 112 -2.73 4.90 -10.26
C ASP A 112 -1.33 4.44 -10.68
N THR A 113 -0.43 4.28 -9.72
CA THR A 113 0.92 3.71 -9.91
C THR A 113 1.12 2.49 -9.03
N PRO A 114 1.86 1.47 -9.50
CA PRO A 114 2.20 0.33 -8.66
C PRO A 114 3.00 0.76 -7.44
N GLY A 115 2.71 0.14 -6.30
CA GLY A 115 3.40 0.53 -5.07
C GLY A 115 3.21 -0.46 -3.93
N PHE A 116 3.71 -0.06 -2.76
CA PHE A 116 3.57 -0.79 -1.51
C PHE A 116 2.55 -0.07 -0.63
N TYR A 117 1.70 -0.82 0.01
CA TYR A 117 0.62 -0.31 0.84
C TYR A 117 0.58 -0.99 2.20
N LEU A 118 0.40 -0.20 3.24
CA LEU A 118 0.19 -0.66 4.60
C LEU A 118 -0.96 0.11 5.25
N SER A 119 -1.90 -0.62 5.81
CA SER A 119 -2.99 -0.08 6.62
C SER A 119 -2.97 -0.73 8.00
N ILE A 120 -3.03 0.08 9.04
CA ILE A 120 -3.10 -0.36 10.44
C ILE A 120 -4.40 0.13 11.04
N SER A 121 -5.24 -0.78 11.51
CA SER A 121 -6.39 -0.52 12.37
C SER A 121 -6.21 -1.21 13.72
N PRO A 122 -7.05 -0.94 14.71
CA PRO A 122 -6.98 -1.63 16.00
C PRO A 122 -7.08 -3.14 15.90
N GLU A 123 -7.88 -3.64 14.97
CA GLU A 123 -8.21 -5.06 14.83
C GLU A 123 -7.25 -5.79 13.89
N ARG A 124 -6.81 -5.09 12.84
CA ARG A 124 -6.08 -5.73 11.74
C ARG A 124 -5.08 -4.81 11.07
N ILE A 125 -4.08 -5.43 10.50
CA ILE A 125 -3.15 -4.84 9.55
C ILE A 125 -3.41 -5.47 8.20
N TYR A 126 -3.49 -4.66 7.16
CA TYR A 126 -3.39 -5.14 5.78
C TYR A 126 -2.14 -4.54 5.14
N LEU A 127 -1.37 -5.37 4.48
CA LEU A 127 -0.23 -4.90 3.68
C LEU A 127 -0.10 -5.71 2.39
N GLY A 128 0.38 -5.04 1.36
CA GLY A 128 0.53 -5.66 0.05
C GLY A 128 1.13 -4.72 -0.98
N THR A 129 1.16 -5.19 -2.21
CA THR A 129 1.69 -4.47 -3.36
C THR A 129 0.73 -4.54 -4.53
N GLY A 130 0.74 -3.55 -5.41
CA GLY A 130 -0.09 -3.54 -6.61
C GLY A 130 -0.62 -2.17 -6.97
N MET A 131 -1.66 -2.17 -7.79
CA MET A 131 -2.44 -1.00 -8.18
C MET A 131 -3.90 -1.18 -7.79
N HIS A 132 -4.46 -0.16 -7.14
CA HIS A 132 -5.89 -0.05 -6.88
C HIS A 132 -6.52 0.95 -7.86
N GLY A 133 -7.56 0.53 -8.58
CA GLY A 133 -8.33 1.40 -9.47
C GLY A 133 -7.62 1.72 -10.78
N LEU A 134 -7.42 0.71 -11.61
CA LEU A 134 -7.01 0.87 -13.00
C LEU A 134 -8.11 1.61 -13.77
N GLN A 135 -7.78 2.76 -14.37
CA GLN A 135 -8.72 3.59 -15.12
C GLN A 135 -8.04 4.22 -16.33
N GLY A 136 -8.85 4.68 -17.31
CA GLY A 136 -8.32 5.39 -18.47
C GLY A 136 -7.25 4.61 -19.22
N GLU A 137 -6.15 5.27 -19.53
CA GLU A 137 -5.01 4.72 -20.28
C GLU A 137 -4.34 3.54 -19.55
N ALA A 138 -4.18 3.62 -18.22
CA ALA A 138 -3.62 2.53 -17.43
C ALA A 138 -4.48 1.25 -17.51
N LEU A 139 -5.80 1.35 -17.55
CA LEU A 139 -6.68 0.19 -17.72
C LEU A 139 -6.58 -0.38 -19.14
N GLU A 140 -6.44 0.47 -20.13
CA GLU A 140 -6.25 0.02 -21.53
C GLU A 140 -4.89 -0.65 -21.68
N SER A 141 -3.80 -0.07 -21.21
CA SER A 141 -2.45 -0.67 -21.20
C SER A 141 -2.46 -2.02 -20.49
N PHE A 142 -3.12 -2.11 -19.33
CA PHE A 142 -3.30 -3.37 -18.60
C PHE A 142 -3.98 -4.44 -19.45
N ARG A 143 -5.08 -4.11 -20.14
CA ARG A 143 -5.79 -5.04 -21.01
C ARG A 143 -4.96 -5.48 -22.22
N GLN A 144 -4.25 -4.53 -22.86
CA GLN A 144 -3.34 -4.84 -23.96
C GLN A 144 -2.21 -5.77 -23.53
N SER A 145 -1.66 -5.56 -22.34
CA SER A 145 -0.63 -6.43 -21.77
C SER A 145 -1.16 -7.84 -21.49
N ILE A 146 -2.42 -7.99 -21.10
CA ILE A 146 -3.05 -9.30 -20.85
C ILE A 146 -3.22 -10.11 -22.14
N ILE A 147 -3.55 -9.49 -23.26
CA ILE A 147 -3.72 -10.19 -24.53
C ILE A 147 -2.38 -10.43 -25.27
N HIS A 148 -1.31 -9.72 -24.86
CA HIS A 148 0.00 -9.94 -25.44
C HIS A 148 0.64 -11.24 -24.90
N PRO A 149 1.00 -12.25 -25.74
CA PRO A 149 1.36 -13.58 -25.26
C PRO A 149 2.53 -13.63 -24.27
N ARG A 150 3.56 -12.79 -24.48
CA ARG A 150 4.74 -12.72 -23.59
C ARG A 150 4.36 -12.13 -22.22
N SER A 151 3.63 -11.03 -22.22
CA SER A 151 3.20 -10.33 -21.01
C SER A 151 2.19 -11.16 -20.22
N ALA A 152 1.20 -11.80 -20.90
CA ALA A 152 0.28 -12.73 -20.29
C ALA A 152 1.00 -13.88 -19.55
N LYS A 153 2.00 -14.48 -20.18
CA LYS A 153 2.83 -15.52 -19.54
C LYS A 153 3.58 -15.00 -18.32
N ALA A 154 4.11 -13.78 -18.40
CA ALA A 154 4.81 -13.14 -17.28
C ALA A 154 3.85 -12.84 -16.12
N LEU A 155 2.62 -12.38 -16.39
CA LEU A 155 1.57 -12.18 -15.39
C LEU A 155 1.26 -13.49 -14.64
N LEU A 156 0.97 -14.56 -15.37
CA LEU A 156 0.65 -15.86 -14.76
C LEU A 156 1.79 -16.36 -13.88
N LYS A 157 3.04 -16.21 -14.33
CA LYS A 157 4.22 -16.56 -13.53
C LYS A 157 4.33 -15.70 -12.26
N ALA A 158 4.05 -14.41 -12.35
CA ALA A 158 4.05 -13.51 -11.17
C ALA A 158 2.98 -13.94 -10.16
N VAL A 159 1.76 -14.24 -10.62
CA VAL A 159 0.66 -14.73 -9.79
C VAL A 159 1.01 -16.07 -9.11
N GLU A 160 1.55 -17.02 -9.86
CA GLU A 160 1.99 -18.31 -9.31
C GLU A 160 3.08 -18.13 -8.25
N SER A 161 4.05 -17.25 -8.50
CA SER A 161 5.11 -16.94 -7.54
C SER A 161 4.55 -16.39 -6.22
N VAL A 162 3.56 -15.48 -6.29
CA VAL A 162 2.91 -14.94 -5.10
C VAL A 162 2.13 -16.02 -4.35
N LYS A 163 1.35 -16.85 -5.06
CA LYS A 163 0.59 -17.97 -4.46
C LYS A 163 1.51 -18.98 -3.78
N ALA A 164 2.64 -19.30 -4.40
CA ALA A 164 3.63 -20.24 -3.85
C ALA A 164 4.37 -19.66 -2.62
N ALA A 165 4.48 -18.35 -2.50
CA ALA A 165 5.20 -17.69 -1.41
C ALA A 165 4.42 -17.66 -0.08
N GLY A 166 3.09 -17.89 -0.10
CA GLY A 166 2.27 -17.89 1.11
C GLY A 166 0.78 -17.65 0.84
N PRO A 167 -0.02 -17.49 1.89
CA PRO A 167 -1.46 -17.30 1.80
C PRO A 167 -1.82 -15.85 1.47
N TYR A 168 -1.29 -15.36 0.35
CA TYR A 168 -1.59 -13.99 -0.11
C TYR A 168 -2.89 -13.97 -0.88
N GLU A 169 -3.74 -13.01 -0.54
CA GLU A 169 -4.93 -12.71 -1.30
C GLU A 169 -4.54 -11.87 -2.52
N ILE A 170 -5.08 -12.24 -3.67
CA ILE A 170 -4.93 -11.49 -4.92
C ILE A 170 -6.29 -10.87 -5.21
N SER A 171 -6.30 -9.63 -5.73
CA SER A 171 -7.53 -8.92 -6.07
C SER A 171 -8.49 -9.78 -6.90
N GLU A 172 -9.77 -9.55 -6.71
CA GLU A 172 -10.83 -10.26 -7.40
C GLU A 172 -11.24 -9.52 -8.69
N LYS A 173 -11.88 -10.26 -9.58
CA LYS A 173 -12.51 -9.67 -10.76
C LYS A 173 -13.69 -8.79 -10.38
N THR A 174 -13.77 -7.61 -10.96
CA THR A 174 -14.81 -6.61 -10.70
C THR A 174 -15.92 -6.66 -11.74
N ARG A 175 -15.63 -7.17 -12.94
CA ARG A 175 -16.58 -7.27 -14.06
C ARG A 175 -17.11 -8.70 -14.21
N LYS A 176 -18.36 -8.80 -14.64
CA LYS A 176 -19.00 -10.08 -14.98
C LYS A 176 -18.88 -10.44 -16.47
N LEU A 177 -18.74 -9.43 -17.32
CA LEU A 177 -18.72 -9.56 -18.78
C LEU A 177 -17.39 -9.04 -19.32
N MET A 178 -16.88 -9.71 -20.35
CA MET A 178 -15.70 -9.26 -21.09
C MET A 178 -15.85 -7.83 -21.58
N PRO A 179 -14.79 -7.03 -21.49
CA PRO A 179 -14.77 -5.70 -22.09
C PRO A 179 -15.02 -5.79 -23.60
N ARG A 180 -15.70 -4.79 -24.14
CA ARG A 180 -15.97 -4.74 -25.58
C ARG A 180 -14.66 -4.71 -26.38
N GLY A 181 -14.55 -5.54 -27.40
CA GLY A 181 -13.36 -5.65 -28.23
C GLY A 181 -12.30 -6.64 -27.76
N TYR A 182 -12.53 -7.30 -26.61
CA TYR A 182 -11.63 -8.34 -26.09
C TYR A 182 -12.28 -9.72 -26.14
N ALA A 183 -11.52 -10.72 -26.56
CA ALA A 183 -11.93 -12.12 -26.56
C ALA A 183 -11.52 -12.85 -25.28
N ALA A 184 -12.23 -13.91 -24.93
CA ALA A 184 -11.98 -14.69 -23.72
C ALA A 184 -11.11 -15.95 -23.99
N ASP A 185 -10.17 -15.89 -24.91
CA ASP A 185 -9.49 -17.04 -25.49
C ASP A 185 -7.99 -17.17 -25.10
N GLY A 186 -7.46 -16.26 -24.32
CA GLY A 186 -6.07 -16.31 -23.88
C GLY A 186 -5.89 -16.94 -22.49
N PRO A 187 -4.68 -17.41 -22.13
CA PRO A 187 -4.41 -18.06 -20.85
C PRO A 187 -4.58 -17.12 -19.64
N ALA A 188 -4.49 -15.81 -19.84
CA ALA A 188 -4.69 -14.77 -18.83
C ALA A 188 -6.01 -14.01 -19.04
N ALA A 189 -6.92 -14.47 -19.92
CA ALA A 189 -8.11 -13.73 -20.33
C ALA A 189 -9.04 -13.37 -19.16
N GLU A 190 -9.07 -14.15 -18.08
CA GLU A 190 -9.86 -13.82 -16.90
C GLU A 190 -9.45 -12.49 -16.26
N TYR A 191 -8.16 -12.07 -16.38
CA TYR A 191 -7.69 -10.80 -15.84
C TYR A 191 -8.22 -9.58 -16.58
N LEU A 192 -8.80 -9.74 -17.78
CA LEU A 192 -9.55 -8.68 -18.47
C LEU A 192 -10.78 -8.21 -17.68
N LEU A 193 -11.23 -9.01 -16.72
CA LEU A 193 -12.36 -8.69 -15.84
C LEU A 193 -11.94 -7.91 -14.58
N TYR A 194 -10.65 -7.61 -14.42
CA TYR A 194 -10.09 -6.89 -13.28
C TYR A 194 -9.94 -5.40 -13.61
N GLU A 195 -10.25 -4.55 -12.64
CA GLU A 195 -10.00 -3.10 -12.67
C GLU A 195 -9.08 -2.69 -11.51
N SER A 196 -8.40 -3.66 -10.94
CA SER A 196 -7.29 -3.52 -9.99
C SER A 196 -6.46 -4.79 -10.02
N LEU A 197 -5.18 -4.69 -9.76
CA LEU A 197 -4.33 -5.86 -9.57
C LEU A 197 -3.37 -5.61 -8.41
N HIS A 198 -3.58 -6.32 -7.33
CA HIS A 198 -2.76 -6.25 -6.13
C HIS A 198 -2.74 -7.60 -5.42
N ALA A 199 -1.74 -7.79 -4.58
CA ALA A 199 -1.67 -8.92 -3.67
C ALA A 199 -1.29 -8.45 -2.27
N GLY A 200 -1.85 -9.08 -1.25
CA GLY A 200 -1.59 -8.70 0.13
C GLY A 200 -1.95 -9.76 1.14
N ILE A 201 -1.78 -9.42 2.40
CA ILE A 201 -2.08 -10.29 3.53
C ILE A 201 -2.66 -9.47 4.67
N GLU A 202 -3.60 -10.07 5.40
CA GLU A 202 -4.08 -9.54 6.67
C GLU A 202 -3.34 -10.21 7.85
N MET A 203 -3.11 -9.42 8.89
CA MET A 203 -2.52 -9.86 10.15
C MET A 203 -3.26 -9.20 11.32
N PRO A 204 -3.22 -9.79 12.54
CA PRO A 204 -3.75 -9.13 13.73
C PRO A 204 -3.10 -7.76 13.97
N GLY A 205 -3.89 -6.77 14.41
CA GLY A 205 -3.43 -5.40 14.66
C GLY A 205 -2.21 -5.34 15.59
N GLU A 206 -2.21 -6.16 16.64
CA GLU A 206 -1.14 -6.26 17.63
C GLU A 206 0.24 -6.64 17.07
N ALA A 207 0.31 -7.24 15.87
CA ALA A 207 1.58 -7.54 15.21
C ALA A 207 2.43 -6.28 14.98
N ALA A 208 1.80 -5.09 14.86
CA ALA A 208 2.52 -3.83 14.70
C ALA A 208 3.30 -3.38 15.94
N LEU A 209 2.96 -3.88 17.13
CA LEU A 209 3.69 -3.59 18.37
C LEU A 209 5.07 -4.28 18.44
N SER A 210 5.29 -5.29 17.60
CA SER A 210 6.51 -6.10 17.64
C SER A 210 7.72 -5.32 17.10
N PRO A 211 8.88 -5.41 17.76
CA PRO A 211 10.15 -4.92 17.20
C PRO A 211 10.52 -5.58 15.85
N LYS A 212 9.97 -6.75 15.55
CA LYS A 212 10.17 -7.47 14.29
C LYS A 212 9.21 -7.01 13.18
N PHE A 213 8.28 -6.09 13.46
CA PHE A 213 7.23 -5.70 12.51
C PHE A 213 7.79 -5.16 11.19
N LEU A 214 8.83 -4.34 11.25
CA LEU A 214 9.48 -3.83 10.04
C LEU A 214 10.02 -4.96 9.14
N ALA A 215 10.71 -5.93 9.72
CA ALA A 215 11.22 -7.09 8.98
C ALA A 215 10.08 -7.97 8.43
N THR A 216 8.99 -8.10 9.19
CA THR A 216 7.77 -8.78 8.76
C THR A 216 7.17 -8.09 7.53
N CYS A 217 7.01 -6.76 7.55
CA CYS A 217 6.53 -6.00 6.40
C CYS A 217 7.40 -6.19 5.16
N VAL A 218 8.74 -6.08 5.30
CA VAL A 218 9.67 -6.27 4.19
C VAL A 218 9.55 -7.67 3.59
N LYS A 219 9.41 -8.71 4.44
CA LYS A 219 9.20 -10.10 3.98
C LYS A 219 7.96 -10.22 3.11
N HIS A 220 6.82 -9.70 3.58
CA HIS A 220 5.56 -9.79 2.85
C HIS A 220 5.54 -8.93 1.60
N PHE A 221 6.10 -7.73 1.63
CA PHE A 221 6.26 -6.89 0.45
C PHE A 221 7.11 -7.57 -0.63
N ARG A 222 8.21 -8.20 -0.25
CA ARG A 222 9.04 -8.95 -1.20
C ARG A 222 8.30 -10.13 -1.83
N ALA A 223 7.48 -10.83 -1.04
CA ALA A 223 6.70 -11.96 -1.51
C ALA A 223 5.58 -11.56 -2.49
N THR A 224 4.94 -10.41 -2.29
CA THR A 224 3.87 -9.90 -3.16
C THR A 224 4.38 -9.07 -4.34
N TRP A 225 5.65 -8.65 -4.31
CA TRP A 225 6.27 -7.78 -5.30
C TRP A 225 6.19 -8.26 -6.76
N PRO A 226 6.24 -9.56 -7.09
CA PRO A 226 6.18 -10.00 -8.49
C PRO A 226 5.00 -9.43 -9.28
N ILE A 227 3.84 -9.25 -8.66
CA ILE A 227 2.66 -8.63 -9.29
C ILE A 227 2.89 -7.14 -9.58
N SER A 228 3.39 -6.38 -8.61
CA SER A 228 3.71 -4.97 -8.82
C SER A 228 4.83 -4.76 -9.84
N LYS A 229 5.83 -5.65 -9.85
CA LYS A 229 6.88 -5.60 -10.85
C LYS A 229 6.31 -5.76 -12.26
N TRP A 230 5.42 -6.74 -12.47
CA TRP A 230 4.76 -6.91 -13.75
C TRP A 230 3.95 -5.67 -14.16
N LEU A 231 3.23 -5.05 -13.21
CA LEU A 231 2.50 -3.81 -13.46
C LEU A 231 3.42 -2.65 -13.86
N LEU A 232 4.59 -2.52 -13.23
CA LEU A 232 5.59 -1.51 -13.60
C LEU A 232 6.17 -1.74 -14.99
N ASP A 233 6.51 -3.00 -15.29
CA ASP A 233 7.18 -3.36 -16.54
C ASP A 233 6.25 -3.26 -17.76
N GLU A 234 4.94 -3.49 -17.58
CA GLU A 234 4.02 -3.75 -18.69
C GLU A 234 2.85 -2.75 -18.77
N VAL A 235 2.52 -2.04 -17.68
CA VAL A 235 1.31 -1.20 -17.60
C VAL A 235 1.63 0.26 -17.33
N SER A 236 2.63 0.54 -16.49
CA SER A 236 3.02 1.92 -16.21
C SER A 236 3.79 2.48 -17.42
N GLU A 237 3.34 3.59 -17.94
CA GLU A 237 4.06 4.30 -18.97
C GLU A 237 5.43 4.80 -18.46
N HIS A 238 6.43 4.66 -19.30
CA HIS A 238 7.79 5.18 -19.12
C HIS A 238 7.85 6.67 -19.41
#